data_c1c154f4c9c2cdd67b502e6b4217f750
#
_entry.id   c1c154f4c9c2cdd67b502e6b4217f750
#
_cell.length_a   1.000
_cell.length_b   1.000
_cell.length_c   1.000
_cell.angle_alpha   90.00
_cell.angle_beta   90.00
_cell.angle_gamma   90.00
#
_symmetry.space_group_name_H-M   'P 1'
#
loop_
_entity.id
_entity.type
_entity.pdbx_description
1 polymer ?
#
loop_
_entity_poly.entity_id
_entity_poly.type
_entity_poly.pdbx_seq_one_letter_code
_entity_poly.pdbx_strand_id
1 'polypeptide(L)'
;MAKNVKKFVNRDFAKTVDLDLLKRLIDPYAATIQLDWNGLPADEKERREAIFEFFRGTDETFPAELLDALHKIMVLSNENGARLLHEQADLAGVAIVPPDEADAKIVTPRHLALRAFLDYRAVFDLTLDKFAFWAVKSPTEFSGAKEGVESRHTDDAAKEAFRAAASGYFAGRYLGKYCDVRWYPEDDEICILVLHGKNAVTANVEENGSERTLTYREIAQDTIRYHSATGRVWISATAAAERKKLAELFAEHMLGDKDFFKGANAEQIYTLAPIQRQGTGFRFNHAWDPDTNAILVKEIQIDEGEHEVEGKVRYSPWAMTVRDSQNAIVRLVELAPDIDFDDLRINYVKLEFRFESGGREHKVIVKVKPPNIASFRNHAFEKQILEHLERNGIRLTRQPVTTAVAAE
;
A
#
# COMPACT_ATOMS: atom_id res chain seq x y z
N MET A 1 12.62 6.58 8.54
CA MET A 1 13.30 5.35 9.00
C MET A 1 14.80 5.53 8.77
N ALA A 2 15.63 5.26 9.75
CA ALA A 2 17.06 5.23 9.52
C ALA A 2 17.39 4.23 8.42
N LYS A 3 18.13 4.65 7.40
CA LYS A 3 18.59 3.79 6.32
C LYS A 3 19.56 2.78 6.94
N ASN A 4 19.16 1.52 7.00
CA ASN A 4 19.96 0.47 7.65
C ASN A 4 20.58 -0.42 6.58
N VAL A 5 21.84 -0.15 6.25
CA VAL A 5 22.62 -0.93 5.27
C VAL A 5 22.70 -2.40 5.64
N LYS A 6 22.69 -2.73 6.94
CA LYS A 6 22.71 -4.11 7.43
C LYS A 6 21.48 -4.93 7.00
N LYS A 7 20.37 -4.29 6.65
CA LYS A 7 19.22 -4.97 6.05
C LYS A 7 19.47 -5.31 4.59
N PHE A 8 20.21 -4.50 3.85
CA PHE A 8 20.57 -4.77 2.46
C PHE A 8 21.58 -5.92 2.39
N VAL A 9 22.64 -5.84 3.18
CA VAL A 9 23.68 -6.85 3.20
C VAL A 9 23.52 -7.74 4.42
N ASN A 10 22.71 -8.77 4.28
CA ASN A 10 22.65 -9.89 5.21
C ASN A 10 23.45 -11.06 4.65
N ARG A 11 23.63 -12.10 5.47
CA ARG A 11 24.40 -13.28 5.07
C ARG A 11 23.82 -13.99 3.83
N ASP A 12 22.49 -14.00 3.68
CA ASP A 12 21.83 -14.58 2.52
C ASP A 12 22.02 -13.73 1.27
N PHE A 13 21.99 -12.39 1.41
CA PHE A 13 22.32 -11.48 0.30
C PHE A 13 23.77 -11.69 -0.17
N ALA A 14 24.72 -11.67 0.74
CA ALA A 14 26.14 -11.86 0.42
C ALA A 14 26.42 -13.20 -0.28
N LYS A 15 25.66 -14.26 0.05
CA LYS A 15 25.76 -15.57 -0.61
C LYS A 15 25.17 -15.60 -2.02
N THR A 16 24.18 -14.80 -2.31
CA THR A 16 23.35 -14.91 -3.51
C THR A 16 23.50 -13.74 -4.48
N VAL A 17 24.04 -12.60 -4.05
CA VAL A 17 24.24 -11.43 -4.91
C VAL A 17 25.23 -11.74 -6.01
N ASP A 18 24.96 -11.24 -7.22
CA ASP A 18 25.95 -11.21 -8.29
C ASP A 18 27.05 -10.22 -7.92
N LEU A 19 28.30 -10.72 -7.85
CA LEU A 19 29.45 -9.92 -7.40
C LEU A 19 29.86 -8.86 -8.42
N ASP A 20 29.66 -9.10 -9.70
CA ASP A 20 30.00 -8.14 -10.76
C ASP A 20 28.98 -6.98 -10.74
N LEU A 21 27.70 -7.27 -10.57
CA LEU A 21 26.68 -6.23 -10.39
C LEU A 21 26.93 -5.42 -9.11
N LEU A 22 27.26 -6.10 -8.00
CA LEU A 22 27.59 -5.43 -6.76
C LEU A 22 28.81 -4.52 -6.89
N LYS A 23 29.84 -5.02 -7.57
CA LYS A 23 31.05 -4.24 -7.89
C LYS A 23 30.70 -2.99 -8.70
N ARG A 24 29.91 -3.12 -9.76
CA ARG A 24 29.46 -1.98 -10.59
C ARG A 24 28.68 -0.93 -9.78
N LEU A 25 27.86 -1.35 -8.80
CA LEU A 25 27.17 -0.41 -7.90
C LEU A 25 28.14 0.35 -7.01
N ILE A 26 29.19 -0.30 -6.54
CA ILE A 26 30.09 0.22 -5.50
C ILE A 26 31.30 0.95 -6.09
N ASP A 27 31.80 0.54 -7.26
CA ASP A 27 33.00 1.11 -7.89
C ASP A 27 33.05 2.66 -7.90
N PRO A 28 31.96 3.39 -8.18
CA PRO A 28 31.96 4.85 -8.12
C PRO A 28 32.28 5.42 -6.75
N TYR A 29 32.12 4.64 -5.70
CA TYR A 29 32.30 5.02 -4.30
C TYR A 29 33.48 4.33 -3.62
N ALA A 30 34.19 3.44 -4.30
CA ALA A 30 35.19 2.53 -3.73
C ALA A 30 36.29 3.30 -2.94
N ALA A 31 36.75 4.43 -3.45
CA ALA A 31 37.75 5.25 -2.78
C ALA A 31 37.23 5.84 -1.46
N THR A 32 35.95 6.25 -1.42
CA THR A 32 35.33 6.86 -0.24
C THR A 32 35.03 5.81 0.84
N ILE A 33 34.53 4.64 0.45
CA ILE A 33 34.19 3.56 1.38
C ILE A 33 35.38 2.66 1.71
N GLN A 34 36.52 2.88 1.07
CA GLN A 34 37.77 2.14 1.30
C GLN A 34 37.65 0.62 1.04
N LEU A 35 36.87 0.22 0.05
CA LEU A 35 36.77 -1.17 -0.38
C LEU A 35 37.74 -1.43 -1.54
N ASP A 36 38.79 -2.22 -1.28
CA ASP A 36 39.73 -2.70 -2.31
C ASP A 36 39.26 -4.06 -2.87
N TRP A 37 38.61 -4.02 -4.03
CA TRP A 37 38.17 -5.23 -4.73
C TRP A 37 39.30 -6.17 -5.11
N ASN A 38 40.49 -5.63 -5.41
CA ASN A 38 41.66 -6.42 -5.82
C ASN A 38 42.32 -7.13 -4.63
N GLY A 39 42.15 -6.58 -3.43
CA GLY A 39 42.60 -7.16 -2.18
C GLY A 39 41.67 -8.25 -1.62
N LEU A 40 40.48 -8.44 -2.22
CA LEU A 40 39.57 -9.48 -1.78
C LEU A 40 40.10 -10.90 -2.12
N PRO A 41 39.75 -11.94 -1.33
CA PRO A 41 40.14 -13.32 -1.58
C PRO A 41 39.78 -13.79 -3.00
N ALA A 42 40.63 -14.61 -3.61
CA ALA A 42 40.37 -15.19 -4.92
C ALA A 42 39.27 -16.26 -4.88
N ASP A 43 39.16 -17.00 -3.77
CA ASP A 43 38.08 -17.95 -3.55
C ASP A 43 36.74 -17.22 -3.39
N GLU A 44 35.73 -17.66 -4.12
CA GLU A 44 34.42 -16.97 -4.16
C GLU A 44 33.73 -16.97 -2.80
N LYS A 45 33.81 -18.06 -2.05
CA LYS A 45 33.18 -18.16 -0.75
C LYS A 45 33.83 -17.22 0.28
N GLU A 46 35.15 -17.18 0.29
CA GLU A 46 35.91 -16.30 1.16
C GLU A 46 35.71 -14.82 0.76
N ARG A 47 35.63 -14.55 -0.52
CA ARG A 47 35.31 -13.20 -1.06
C ARG A 47 33.94 -12.73 -0.62
N ARG A 48 32.93 -13.59 -0.68
CA ARG A 48 31.57 -13.28 -0.22
C ARG A 48 31.51 -13.02 1.28
N GLU A 49 32.26 -13.77 2.07
CA GLU A 49 32.35 -13.54 3.52
C GLU A 49 33.08 -12.23 3.82
N ALA A 50 34.15 -11.89 3.12
CA ALA A 50 34.88 -10.63 3.27
C ALA A 50 33.98 -9.41 2.91
N ILE A 51 33.17 -9.50 1.84
CA ILE A 51 32.19 -8.48 1.49
C ILE A 51 31.10 -8.36 2.56
N PHE A 52 30.62 -9.47 3.08
CA PHE A 52 29.64 -9.47 4.16
C PHE A 52 30.19 -8.78 5.41
N GLU A 53 31.39 -9.10 5.84
CA GLU A 53 32.03 -8.47 7.00
C GLU A 53 32.29 -6.97 6.77
N PHE A 54 32.67 -6.57 5.56
CA PHE A 54 32.81 -5.16 5.20
C PHE A 54 31.50 -4.38 5.41
N PHE A 55 30.39 -4.86 4.86
CA PHE A 55 29.09 -4.20 5.00
C PHE A 55 28.48 -4.33 6.40
N ARG A 56 28.94 -5.31 7.17
CA ARG A 56 28.54 -5.47 8.58
C ARG A 56 29.24 -4.47 9.51
N GLY A 57 30.36 -3.92 9.06
CA GLY A 57 31.12 -2.92 9.79
C GLY A 57 30.34 -1.61 9.98
N THR A 58 31.02 -0.51 9.86
CA THR A 58 30.42 0.83 9.95
C THR A 58 29.93 1.28 8.58
N ASP A 59 28.80 2.00 8.56
CA ASP A 59 28.25 2.68 7.38
C ASP A 59 28.46 4.20 7.43
N GLU A 60 29.22 4.69 8.42
CA GLU A 60 29.49 6.11 8.64
C GLU A 60 30.20 6.79 7.47
N THR A 61 31.05 6.04 6.78
CA THR A 61 31.79 6.52 5.61
C THR A 61 31.04 6.43 4.30
N PHE A 62 29.82 5.85 4.30
CA PHE A 62 29.09 5.63 3.07
C PHE A 62 28.44 6.92 2.59
N PRO A 63 28.70 7.32 1.31
CA PRO A 63 28.04 8.46 0.72
C PRO A 63 26.52 8.35 0.76
N ALA A 64 25.84 9.48 0.92
CA ALA A 64 24.37 9.51 1.00
C ALA A 64 23.70 8.91 -0.25
N GLU A 65 24.30 9.10 -1.41
CA GLU A 65 23.84 8.57 -2.69
C GLU A 65 23.91 7.04 -2.74
N LEU A 66 24.98 6.44 -2.19
CA LEU A 66 25.10 4.98 -2.07
C LEU A 66 24.06 4.43 -1.09
N LEU A 67 23.89 5.06 0.07
CA LEU A 67 22.88 4.65 1.05
C LEU A 67 21.46 4.74 0.48
N ASP A 68 21.17 5.78 -0.32
CA ASP A 68 19.90 5.93 -1.00
C ASP A 68 19.69 4.83 -2.06
N ALA A 69 20.71 4.55 -2.88
CA ALA A 69 20.66 3.46 -3.86
C ALA A 69 20.41 2.10 -3.20
N LEU A 70 21.19 1.76 -2.17
CA LEU A 70 21.04 0.52 -1.41
C LEU A 70 19.64 0.41 -0.78
N HIS A 71 19.11 1.51 -0.23
CA HIS A 71 17.77 1.53 0.33
C HIS A 71 16.69 1.27 -0.73
N LYS A 72 16.76 1.93 -1.89
CA LYS A 72 15.81 1.76 -2.99
C LYS A 72 15.84 0.35 -3.56
N ILE A 73 17.02 -0.21 -3.81
CA ILE A 73 17.20 -1.60 -4.26
C ILE A 73 16.56 -2.55 -3.26
N MET A 74 16.76 -2.32 -1.95
CA MET A 74 16.19 -3.17 -0.92
C MET A 74 14.66 -3.16 -0.90
N VAL A 75 14.02 -2.02 -1.17
CA VAL A 75 12.55 -1.91 -1.22
C VAL A 75 11.98 -2.89 -2.22
N LEU A 76 12.61 -3.08 -3.39
CA LEU A 76 12.17 -3.99 -4.44
C LEU A 76 12.76 -5.41 -4.34
N SER A 77 13.68 -5.67 -3.40
CA SER A 77 14.36 -6.96 -3.23
C SER A 77 13.49 -8.02 -2.52
N ASN A 78 12.26 -8.21 -2.99
CA ASN A 78 11.30 -9.19 -2.48
C ASN A 78 10.40 -9.68 -3.63
N GLU A 79 9.62 -10.74 -3.40
CA GLU A 79 8.77 -11.37 -4.43
C GLU A 79 7.82 -10.39 -5.12
N ASN A 80 7.21 -9.47 -4.38
CA ASN A 80 6.30 -8.49 -4.96
C ASN A 80 7.04 -7.47 -5.82
N GLY A 81 8.21 -7.01 -5.36
CA GLY A 81 9.08 -6.13 -6.14
C GLY A 81 9.57 -6.80 -7.41
N ALA A 82 9.98 -8.07 -7.34
CA ALA A 82 10.40 -8.84 -8.51
C ALA A 82 9.26 -8.99 -9.54
N ARG A 83 8.05 -9.33 -9.08
CA ARG A 83 6.88 -9.44 -9.94
C ARG A 83 6.58 -8.12 -10.66
N LEU A 84 6.57 -7.01 -9.92
CA LEU A 84 6.34 -5.69 -10.51
C LEU A 84 7.46 -5.27 -11.47
N LEU A 85 8.73 -5.62 -11.19
CA LEU A 85 9.84 -5.36 -12.09
C LEU A 85 9.67 -6.12 -13.43
N HIS A 86 9.26 -7.38 -13.39
CA HIS A 86 8.97 -8.13 -14.62
C HIS A 86 7.80 -7.51 -15.38
N GLU A 87 6.70 -7.19 -14.69
CA GLU A 87 5.54 -6.56 -15.32
C GLU A 87 5.89 -5.23 -16.01
N GLN A 88 6.66 -4.36 -15.34
CA GLN A 88 7.06 -3.07 -15.94
C GLN A 88 8.11 -3.25 -17.05
N ALA A 89 8.97 -4.27 -16.97
CA ALA A 89 9.91 -4.60 -18.02
C ALA A 89 9.20 -5.09 -19.28
N ASP A 90 8.22 -5.98 -19.13
CA ASP A 90 7.41 -6.49 -20.23
C ASP A 90 6.64 -5.34 -20.92
N LEU A 91 6.04 -4.43 -20.16
CA LEU A 91 5.38 -3.24 -20.70
C LEU A 91 6.35 -2.30 -21.44
N ALA A 92 7.60 -2.22 -20.98
CA ALA A 92 8.66 -1.43 -21.62
C ALA A 92 9.32 -2.15 -22.79
N GLY A 93 8.99 -3.42 -23.05
CA GLY A 93 9.61 -4.24 -24.09
C GLY A 93 11.08 -4.57 -23.82
N VAL A 94 11.51 -4.65 -22.54
CA VAL A 94 12.89 -4.94 -22.15
C VAL A 94 12.97 -6.24 -21.36
N ALA A 95 14.05 -7.02 -21.59
CA ALA A 95 14.37 -8.21 -20.81
C ALA A 95 15.41 -7.86 -19.74
N ILE A 96 15.01 -7.75 -18.48
CA ILE A 96 15.94 -7.44 -17.38
C ILE A 96 16.92 -8.59 -17.18
N VAL A 97 16.49 -9.83 -17.40
CA VAL A 97 17.34 -11.03 -17.35
C VAL A 97 17.57 -11.50 -18.77
N PRO A 98 18.82 -11.54 -19.27
CA PRO A 98 19.11 -12.12 -20.56
C PRO A 98 18.66 -13.58 -20.64
N PRO A 99 18.20 -14.06 -21.82
CA PRO A 99 17.72 -15.44 -22.00
C PRO A 99 18.75 -16.52 -21.64
N ASP A 100 20.01 -16.27 -21.87
CA ASP A 100 21.13 -17.15 -21.56
C ASP A 100 21.43 -17.26 -20.05
N GLU A 101 21.04 -16.25 -19.26
CA GLU A 101 21.14 -16.29 -17.80
C GLU A 101 19.88 -16.86 -17.13
N ALA A 102 18.71 -16.73 -17.75
CA ALA A 102 17.44 -17.23 -17.20
C ALA A 102 17.45 -18.75 -17.02
N ASP A 103 18.14 -19.48 -17.89
CA ASP A 103 18.25 -20.94 -17.84
C ASP A 103 19.37 -21.44 -16.91
N ALA A 104 20.32 -20.58 -16.53
CA ALA A 104 21.55 -20.99 -15.84
C ALA A 104 21.55 -20.75 -14.32
N LYS A 105 20.72 -19.83 -13.79
CA LYS A 105 20.72 -19.46 -12.36
C LYS A 105 19.32 -19.11 -11.88
N ILE A 106 19.02 -19.45 -10.63
CA ILE A 106 17.86 -18.92 -9.93
C ILE A 106 18.08 -17.42 -9.73
N VAL A 107 17.39 -16.61 -10.52
CA VAL A 107 17.43 -15.15 -10.39
C VAL A 107 16.64 -14.74 -9.16
N THR A 108 17.34 -14.33 -8.11
CA THR A 108 16.69 -13.88 -6.88
C THR A 108 16.07 -12.48 -7.08
N PRO A 109 15.01 -12.11 -6.28
CA PRO A 109 14.47 -10.75 -6.31
C PRO A 109 15.53 -9.65 -6.10
N ARG A 110 16.57 -9.93 -5.32
CA ARG A 110 17.66 -8.99 -5.05
C ARG A 110 18.56 -8.77 -6.28
N HIS A 111 18.88 -9.86 -6.97
CA HIS A 111 19.64 -9.79 -8.22
C HIS A 111 18.86 -8.97 -9.27
N LEU A 112 17.55 -9.26 -9.41
CA LEU A 112 16.70 -8.55 -10.35
C LEU A 112 16.60 -7.06 -10.04
N ALA A 113 16.39 -6.70 -8.77
CA ALA A 113 16.32 -5.30 -8.34
C ALA A 113 17.65 -4.57 -8.56
N LEU A 114 18.78 -5.21 -8.27
CA LEU A 114 20.10 -4.63 -8.48
C LEU A 114 20.39 -4.40 -9.96
N ARG A 115 20.10 -5.38 -10.82
CA ARG A 115 20.27 -5.27 -12.27
C ARG A 115 19.37 -4.20 -12.86
N ALA A 116 18.08 -4.17 -12.48
CA ALA A 116 17.15 -3.14 -12.93
C ALA A 116 17.61 -1.74 -12.52
N PHE A 117 18.14 -1.58 -11.31
CA PHE A 117 18.70 -0.30 -10.84
C PHE A 117 19.88 0.18 -11.69
N LEU A 118 20.77 -0.74 -12.08
CA LEU A 118 21.99 -0.42 -12.83
C LEU A 118 21.74 -0.22 -14.33
N ASP A 119 20.94 -1.09 -14.95
CA ASP A 119 20.86 -1.20 -16.40
C ASP A 119 19.52 -0.69 -16.96
N TYR A 120 18.45 -0.67 -16.15
CA TYR A 120 17.09 -0.30 -16.57
C TYR A 120 16.47 0.71 -15.63
N ARG A 121 17.17 1.81 -15.40
CA ARG A 121 16.83 2.80 -14.36
C ARG A 121 15.41 3.33 -14.46
N ALA A 122 14.91 3.59 -15.66
CA ALA A 122 13.53 4.08 -15.86
C ALA A 122 12.49 3.04 -15.40
N VAL A 123 12.71 1.77 -15.72
CA VAL A 123 11.84 0.66 -15.26
C VAL A 123 11.92 0.52 -13.75
N PHE A 124 13.11 0.63 -13.17
CA PHE A 124 13.31 0.54 -11.73
C PHE A 124 12.59 1.66 -10.98
N ASP A 125 12.77 2.92 -11.40
CA ASP A 125 12.18 4.08 -10.73
C ASP A 125 10.64 4.07 -10.85
N LEU A 126 10.09 3.70 -12.01
CA LEU A 126 8.66 3.50 -12.21
C LEU A 126 8.12 2.38 -11.30
N THR A 127 8.84 1.26 -11.22
CA THR A 127 8.45 0.14 -10.35
C THR A 127 8.48 0.53 -8.87
N LEU A 128 9.47 1.32 -8.46
CA LEU A 128 9.57 1.80 -7.07
C LEU A 128 8.37 2.67 -6.70
N ASP A 129 7.93 3.55 -7.59
CA ASP A 129 6.73 4.37 -7.37
C ASP A 129 5.45 3.50 -7.37
N LYS A 130 5.32 2.56 -8.31
CA LYS A 130 4.19 1.60 -8.33
C LYS A 130 4.16 0.71 -7.08
N PHE A 131 5.32 0.35 -6.54
CA PHE A 131 5.41 -0.41 -5.29
C PHE A 131 4.81 0.36 -4.09
N ALA A 132 4.84 1.70 -4.10
CA ALA A 132 4.18 2.51 -3.07
C ALA A 132 2.65 2.28 -3.05
N PHE A 133 2.00 2.15 -4.21
CA PHE A 133 0.57 1.80 -4.30
C PHE A 133 0.32 0.37 -3.80
N TRP A 134 1.23 -0.53 -4.12
CA TRP A 134 1.15 -1.94 -3.71
C TRP A 134 1.30 -2.12 -2.20
N ALA A 135 2.11 -1.28 -1.56
CA ALA A 135 2.34 -1.31 -0.11
C ALA A 135 1.15 -0.77 0.71
N VAL A 136 0.15 -0.17 0.07
CA VAL A 136 -1.04 0.36 0.73
C VAL A 136 -1.88 -0.77 1.32
N LYS A 137 -2.06 -0.75 2.65
CA LYS A 137 -2.77 -1.82 3.36
C LYS A 137 -4.27 -1.57 3.52
N SER A 138 -4.68 -0.33 3.67
CA SER A 138 -6.07 0.00 4.04
C SER A 138 -6.45 1.39 3.51
N PRO A 139 -6.63 1.55 2.19
CA PRO A 139 -7.08 2.80 1.63
C PRO A 139 -8.52 3.09 2.07
N THR A 140 -8.86 4.37 2.15
CA THR A 140 -10.24 4.82 2.30
C THR A 140 -10.86 4.96 0.92
N GLU A 141 -12.02 4.35 0.71
CA GLU A 141 -12.76 4.41 -0.53
C GLU A 141 -13.87 5.48 -0.44
N PHE A 142 -14.02 6.26 -1.51
CA PHE A 142 -15.13 7.21 -1.68
C PHE A 142 -15.84 6.93 -3.00
N SER A 143 -17.17 7.02 -3.00
CA SER A 143 -18.01 6.93 -4.17
C SER A 143 -18.37 8.31 -4.68
N GLY A 144 -18.09 8.58 -5.92
CA GLY A 144 -18.43 9.86 -6.55
C GLY A 144 -19.92 10.01 -6.87
N ALA A 145 -20.34 11.21 -7.24
CA ALA A 145 -21.72 11.49 -7.60
C ALA A 145 -22.18 10.81 -8.89
N LYS A 146 -21.26 10.48 -9.82
CA LYS A 146 -21.55 9.88 -11.13
C LYS A 146 -20.52 8.84 -11.50
N GLU A 147 -20.89 7.92 -12.37
CA GLU A 147 -20.02 6.98 -13.06
C GLU A 147 -19.60 7.52 -14.41
N GLY A 148 -18.52 6.97 -15.00
CA GLY A 148 -18.06 7.35 -16.33
C GLY A 148 -17.52 8.78 -16.42
N VAL A 149 -17.01 9.34 -15.33
CA VAL A 149 -16.40 10.67 -15.33
C VAL A 149 -14.90 10.54 -15.50
N GLU A 150 -14.41 11.04 -16.64
CA GLU A 150 -12.97 11.04 -16.94
C GLU A 150 -12.23 12.11 -16.13
N SER A 151 -11.03 11.77 -15.67
CA SER A 151 -10.17 12.75 -15.02
C SER A 151 -9.38 13.55 -16.04
N ARG A 152 -9.10 14.82 -15.72
CA ARG A 152 -8.29 15.73 -16.56
C ARG A 152 -6.78 15.48 -16.40
N HIS A 153 -6.36 14.24 -16.26
CA HIS A 153 -4.95 13.88 -16.02
C HIS A 153 -4.02 14.14 -17.23
N THR A 154 -4.57 14.38 -18.41
CA THR A 154 -3.83 14.81 -19.60
C THR A 154 -3.69 16.34 -19.71
N ASP A 155 -4.42 17.10 -18.88
CA ASP A 155 -4.37 18.56 -18.83
C ASP A 155 -3.29 19.01 -17.81
N ASP A 156 -2.20 19.56 -18.32
CA ASP A 156 -1.08 19.99 -17.48
C ASP A 156 -1.46 21.17 -16.57
N ALA A 157 -2.41 22.03 -16.97
CA ALA A 157 -2.90 23.11 -16.12
C ALA A 157 -3.71 22.55 -14.93
N ALA A 158 -4.54 21.53 -15.16
CA ALA A 158 -5.28 20.85 -14.10
C ALA A 158 -4.33 20.12 -13.12
N LYS A 159 -3.30 19.43 -13.63
CA LYS A 159 -2.28 18.77 -12.80
C LYS A 159 -1.52 19.77 -11.93
N GLU A 160 -1.11 20.91 -12.51
CA GLU A 160 -0.40 21.95 -11.77
C GLU A 160 -1.29 22.62 -10.72
N ALA A 161 -2.57 22.88 -11.03
CA ALA A 161 -3.54 23.40 -10.07
C ALA A 161 -3.75 22.43 -8.89
N PHE A 162 -3.87 21.13 -9.15
CA PHE A 162 -3.94 20.11 -8.11
C PHE A 162 -2.66 20.08 -7.25
N ARG A 163 -1.47 20.08 -7.87
CA ARG A 163 -0.18 20.10 -7.17
C ARG A 163 -0.05 21.33 -6.28
N ALA A 164 -0.38 22.51 -6.79
CA ALA A 164 -0.33 23.76 -6.05
C ALA A 164 -1.28 23.77 -4.84
N ALA A 165 -2.51 23.27 -5.04
CA ALA A 165 -3.52 23.16 -3.97
C ALA A 165 -3.10 22.18 -2.88
N ALA A 166 -2.57 21.00 -3.26
CA ALA A 166 -2.03 20.01 -2.31
C ALA A 166 -0.83 20.59 -1.54
N SER A 167 0.10 21.24 -2.23
CA SER A 167 1.25 21.90 -1.60
C SER A 167 0.81 22.97 -0.60
N GLY A 168 -0.16 23.81 -0.95
CA GLY A 168 -0.73 24.83 -0.06
C GLY A 168 -1.38 24.22 1.18
N TYR A 169 -2.12 23.11 1.02
CA TYR A 169 -2.73 22.40 2.12
C TYR A 169 -1.69 21.84 3.12
N PHE A 170 -0.67 21.15 2.64
CA PHE A 170 0.36 20.58 3.52
C PHE A 170 1.22 21.67 4.17
N ALA A 171 1.58 22.73 3.43
CA ALA A 171 2.32 23.86 3.99
C ALA A 171 1.53 24.56 5.09
N GLY A 172 0.21 24.77 4.91
CA GLY A 172 -0.69 25.36 5.91
C GLY A 172 -0.82 24.53 7.17
N ARG A 173 -0.50 23.24 7.13
CA ARG A 173 -0.47 22.32 8.27
C ARG A 173 0.93 22.12 8.87
N TYR A 174 1.89 22.96 8.50
CA TYR A 174 3.28 22.91 8.96
C TYR A 174 4.02 21.61 8.58
N LEU A 175 3.59 20.91 7.52
CA LEU A 175 4.21 19.69 7.05
C LEU A 175 5.40 19.93 6.10
N GLY A 176 5.83 21.17 5.95
CA GLY A 176 6.93 21.59 5.10
C GLY A 176 6.46 22.13 3.76
N LYS A 177 7.42 22.54 2.92
CA LYS A 177 7.16 23.14 1.61
C LYS A 177 7.31 22.16 0.45
N TYR A 178 7.90 20.99 0.71
CA TYR A 178 8.09 19.97 -0.31
C TYR A 178 6.76 19.30 -0.62
N CYS A 179 6.38 19.34 -1.89
CA CYS A 179 5.26 18.59 -2.43
C CYS A 179 5.56 18.24 -3.90
N ASP A 180 5.61 16.94 -4.19
CA ASP A 180 5.76 16.41 -5.54
C ASP A 180 4.57 15.52 -5.88
N VAL A 181 4.07 15.57 -7.11
CA VAL A 181 2.91 14.79 -7.54
C VAL A 181 3.26 14.06 -8.83
N ARG A 182 3.17 12.73 -8.79
CA ARG A 182 3.48 11.86 -9.92
C ARG A 182 2.24 11.14 -10.40
N TRP A 183 2.10 11.01 -11.71
CA TRP A 183 0.90 10.56 -12.39
C TRP A 183 1.18 9.28 -13.17
N TYR A 184 0.36 8.25 -12.95
CA TYR A 184 0.49 6.92 -13.57
C TYR A 184 -0.88 6.52 -14.14
N PRO A 185 -1.21 6.91 -15.38
CA PRO A 185 -2.42 6.45 -16.04
C PRO A 185 -2.31 4.96 -16.37
N GLU A 186 -3.36 4.21 -16.09
CA GLU A 186 -3.52 2.79 -16.37
C GLU A 186 -4.93 2.59 -16.91
N ASP A 187 -5.10 2.03 -18.10
CA ASP A 187 -6.41 1.75 -18.75
C ASP A 187 -7.57 2.64 -18.26
N ASP A 188 -8.44 2.09 -17.38
CA ASP A 188 -9.60 2.79 -16.80
C ASP A 188 -9.29 3.51 -15.47
N GLU A 189 -8.03 3.53 -15.04
CA GLU A 189 -7.62 4.07 -13.75
C GLU A 189 -6.53 5.13 -13.88
N ILE A 190 -6.53 6.08 -12.95
CA ILE A 190 -5.40 6.97 -12.73
C ILE A 190 -4.86 6.79 -11.32
N CYS A 191 -3.59 6.41 -11.24
CA CYS A 191 -2.85 6.32 -10.00
C CYS A 191 -1.99 7.56 -9.80
N ILE A 192 -2.06 8.18 -8.61
CA ILE A 192 -1.34 9.42 -8.30
C ILE A 192 -0.59 9.21 -6.99
N LEU A 193 0.72 9.49 -7.03
CA LEU A 193 1.58 9.49 -5.85
C LEU A 193 1.82 10.94 -5.41
N VAL A 194 1.44 11.27 -4.19
CA VAL A 194 1.64 12.59 -3.59
C VAL A 194 2.71 12.46 -2.51
N LEU A 195 3.85 13.08 -2.75
CA LEU A 195 4.99 13.10 -1.85
C LEU A 195 5.03 14.42 -1.10
N HIS A 196 5.01 14.41 0.22
CA HIS A 196 5.08 15.62 1.03
C HIS A 196 5.82 15.41 2.34
N GLY A 197 6.22 16.49 3.02
CA GLY A 197 6.86 16.37 4.33
C GLY A 197 5.88 15.95 5.42
N LYS A 198 6.40 15.29 6.46
CA LYS A 198 5.69 15.06 7.73
C LYS A 198 6.02 16.16 8.75
N ASN A 199 5.46 16.06 9.94
CA ASN A 199 5.88 16.88 11.07
C ASN A 199 7.38 16.77 11.29
N ALA A 200 8.03 17.88 11.68
CA ALA A 200 9.43 17.87 12.04
C ALA A 200 9.64 16.97 13.26
N VAL A 201 10.66 16.13 13.18
CA VAL A 201 11.10 15.27 14.28
C VAL A 201 12.49 15.74 14.68
N THR A 202 12.68 15.93 15.99
CA THR A 202 13.99 16.21 16.57
C THR A 202 14.44 14.98 17.34
N ALA A 203 15.60 14.46 17.02
CA ALA A 203 16.17 13.28 17.66
C ALA A 203 17.66 13.53 17.97
N ASN A 204 18.11 12.97 19.08
CA ASN A 204 19.55 12.85 19.32
C ASN A 204 20.04 11.66 18.52
N VAL A 205 21.01 11.90 17.69
CA VAL A 205 21.65 10.90 16.82
C VAL A 205 23.12 10.81 17.15
N GLU A 206 23.68 9.63 16.94
CA GLU A 206 25.12 9.43 16.96
C GLU A 206 25.65 9.76 15.56
N GLU A 207 26.68 10.58 15.49
CA GLU A 207 27.38 10.93 14.26
C GLU A 207 28.90 10.98 14.53
N ASN A 208 29.65 10.07 13.94
CA ASN A 208 31.11 9.97 14.09
C ASN A 208 31.58 9.87 15.57
N GLY A 209 30.92 9.04 16.37
CA GLY A 209 31.27 8.82 17.77
C GLY A 209 30.84 9.93 18.72
N SER A 210 30.03 10.90 18.26
CA SER A 210 29.55 12.03 19.05
C SER A 210 28.01 12.14 18.99
N GLU A 211 27.43 12.63 20.08
CA GLU A 211 26.00 12.94 20.13
C GLU A 211 25.73 14.27 19.40
N ARG A 212 24.71 14.25 18.54
CA ARG A 212 24.20 15.41 17.82
C ARG A 212 22.68 15.46 17.82
N THR A 213 22.11 16.62 18.01
CA THR A 213 20.68 16.85 17.82
C THR A 213 20.39 17.15 16.36
N LEU A 214 19.58 16.31 15.71
CA LEU A 214 19.14 16.46 14.32
C LEU A 214 17.64 16.73 14.26
N THR A 215 17.26 17.82 13.57
CA THR A 215 15.86 18.09 13.23
C THR A 215 15.65 17.82 11.73
N TYR A 216 14.70 16.93 11.40
CA TYR A 216 14.41 16.57 10.02
C TYR A 216 12.92 16.32 9.80
N ARG A 217 12.52 16.26 8.54
CA ARG A 217 11.19 15.84 8.14
C ARG A 217 11.28 14.59 7.27
N GLU A 218 10.53 13.57 7.65
CA GLU A 218 10.34 12.42 6.77
C GLU A 218 9.43 12.82 5.61
N ILE A 219 9.58 12.15 4.47
CA ILE A 219 8.65 12.25 3.35
C ILE A 219 7.54 11.22 3.55
N ALA A 220 6.30 11.70 3.54
CA ALA A 220 5.12 10.87 3.41
C ALA A 220 4.87 10.54 1.94
N GLN A 221 4.26 9.40 1.71
CA GLN A 221 3.82 8.94 0.39
C GLN A 221 2.32 8.66 0.51
N ASP A 222 1.52 9.59 0.02
CA ASP A 222 0.09 9.43 -0.07
C ASP A 222 -0.29 8.95 -1.48
N THR A 223 -1.32 8.14 -1.58
CA THR A 223 -1.75 7.58 -2.86
C THR A 223 -3.20 7.88 -3.14
N ILE A 224 -3.50 8.21 -4.39
CA ILE A 224 -4.86 8.35 -4.92
C ILE A 224 -4.96 7.40 -6.10
N ARG A 225 -6.02 6.60 -6.14
CA ARG A 225 -6.35 5.73 -7.26
C ARG A 225 -7.81 5.99 -7.63
N TYR A 226 -8.05 6.47 -8.82
CA TYR A 226 -9.39 6.79 -9.30
C TYR A 226 -9.74 5.92 -10.50
N HIS A 227 -10.92 5.33 -10.45
CA HIS A 227 -11.46 4.49 -11.53
C HIS A 227 -12.63 5.22 -12.17
N SER A 228 -12.45 5.68 -13.42
CA SER A 228 -13.42 6.52 -14.11
C SER A 228 -14.75 5.82 -14.37
N ALA A 229 -14.72 4.56 -14.82
CA ALA A 229 -15.92 3.80 -15.12
C ALA A 229 -16.88 3.65 -13.93
N THR A 230 -16.35 3.56 -12.70
CA THR A 230 -17.15 3.42 -11.47
C THR A 230 -17.32 4.72 -10.69
N GLY A 231 -16.57 5.77 -11.06
CA GLY A 231 -16.54 7.03 -10.32
C GLY A 231 -16.05 6.88 -8.88
N ARG A 232 -15.23 5.90 -8.59
CA ARG A 232 -14.72 5.60 -7.24
C ARG A 232 -13.27 6.01 -7.09
N VAL A 233 -12.90 6.48 -5.89
CA VAL A 233 -11.53 6.83 -5.55
C VAL A 233 -11.09 6.14 -4.26
N TRP A 234 -9.87 5.63 -4.26
CA TRP A 234 -9.19 5.07 -3.10
C TRP A 234 -8.03 5.96 -2.72
N ILE A 235 -8.00 6.38 -1.47
CA ILE A 235 -6.99 7.30 -0.95
C ILE A 235 -6.32 6.69 0.27
N SER A 236 -4.99 6.68 0.25
CA SER A 236 -4.17 6.36 1.41
C SER A 236 -3.39 7.59 1.81
N ALA A 237 -3.60 8.04 3.04
CA ALA A 237 -2.84 9.09 3.71
C ALA A 237 -2.86 8.83 5.21
N THR A 238 -1.94 9.44 5.93
CA THR A 238 -1.75 9.17 7.36
C THR A 238 -3.02 9.51 8.17
N ALA A 239 -3.60 10.69 7.98
CA ALA A 239 -4.77 11.14 8.72
C ALA A 239 -6.06 11.04 7.90
N ALA A 240 -7.19 10.76 8.56
CA ALA A 240 -8.51 10.75 7.92
C ALA A 240 -8.85 12.09 7.28
N ALA A 241 -8.50 13.21 7.93
CA ALA A 241 -8.71 14.55 7.39
C ALA A 241 -7.89 14.80 6.10
N GLU A 242 -6.69 14.23 5.99
CA GLU A 242 -5.87 14.31 4.78
C GLU A 242 -6.51 13.53 3.62
N ARG A 243 -7.02 12.33 3.89
CA ARG A 243 -7.74 11.53 2.88
C ARG A 243 -8.96 12.27 2.32
N LYS A 244 -9.78 12.87 3.19
CA LYS A 244 -10.93 13.68 2.77
C LYS A 244 -10.51 14.90 1.96
N LYS A 245 -9.45 15.59 2.40
CA LYS A 245 -8.96 16.77 1.69
C LYS A 245 -8.38 16.42 0.32
N LEU A 246 -7.62 15.33 0.21
CA LEU A 246 -7.12 14.86 -1.07
C LEU A 246 -8.25 14.45 -2.03
N ALA A 247 -9.33 13.82 -1.53
CA ALA A 247 -10.53 13.54 -2.33
C ALA A 247 -11.18 14.82 -2.85
N GLU A 248 -11.32 15.85 -2.00
CA GLU A 248 -11.88 17.15 -2.37
C GLU A 248 -11.03 17.85 -3.43
N LEU A 249 -9.69 17.92 -3.23
CA LEU A 249 -8.78 18.55 -4.18
C LEU A 249 -8.76 17.81 -5.52
N PHE A 250 -8.77 16.48 -5.50
CA PHE A 250 -8.86 15.69 -6.73
C PHE A 250 -10.18 15.96 -7.45
N ALA A 251 -11.29 15.97 -6.74
CA ALA A 251 -12.62 16.27 -7.30
C ALA A 251 -12.66 17.67 -7.93
N GLU A 252 -12.15 18.68 -7.25
CA GLU A 252 -12.15 20.07 -7.70
C GLU A 252 -11.30 20.27 -8.96
N HIS A 253 -10.04 19.83 -8.91
CA HIS A 253 -9.07 20.14 -9.97
C HIS A 253 -9.09 19.12 -11.10
N MET A 254 -9.30 17.83 -10.78
CA MET A 254 -9.19 16.76 -11.78
C MET A 254 -10.53 16.33 -12.37
N LEU A 255 -11.65 16.49 -11.63
CA LEU A 255 -12.99 16.17 -12.14
C LEU A 255 -13.82 17.43 -12.43
N GLY A 256 -13.39 18.61 -11.95
CA GLY A 256 -14.09 19.89 -12.15
C GLY A 256 -15.34 20.05 -11.27
N ASP A 257 -15.50 19.22 -10.25
CA ASP A 257 -16.65 19.24 -9.33
C ASP A 257 -16.18 18.98 -7.90
N LYS A 258 -15.98 20.02 -7.10
CA LYS A 258 -15.48 19.94 -5.73
C LYS A 258 -16.36 19.12 -4.78
N ASP A 259 -17.61 18.90 -5.14
CA ASP A 259 -18.59 18.18 -4.34
C ASP A 259 -18.79 16.73 -4.81
N PHE A 260 -18.02 16.29 -5.82
CA PHE A 260 -18.15 14.98 -6.45
C PHE A 260 -18.13 13.81 -5.44
N PHE A 261 -17.36 13.91 -4.36
CA PHE A 261 -17.27 12.90 -3.31
C PHE A 261 -17.96 13.33 -1.98
N LYS A 262 -18.91 14.28 -2.01
CA LYS A 262 -19.59 14.79 -0.80
C LYS A 262 -21.03 14.31 -0.62
N GLY A 263 -21.52 13.44 -1.48
CA GLY A 263 -22.89 12.90 -1.36
C GLY A 263 -23.08 12.11 -0.06
N ALA A 264 -24.34 12.03 0.42
CA ALA A 264 -24.70 11.33 1.66
C ALA A 264 -24.18 9.87 1.71
N ASN A 265 -24.06 9.22 0.56
CA ASN A 265 -23.56 7.84 0.42
C ASN A 265 -22.10 7.77 -0.04
N ALA A 266 -21.40 8.89 -0.16
CA ALA A 266 -20.04 8.90 -0.69
C ALA A 266 -19.06 8.08 0.16
N GLU A 267 -19.26 8.03 1.46
CA GLU A 267 -18.44 7.26 2.40
C GLU A 267 -19.09 5.91 2.79
N GLN A 268 -20.33 5.61 2.35
CA GLN A 268 -21.06 4.38 2.71
C GLN A 268 -20.78 3.28 1.66
N ILE A 269 -19.62 2.68 1.74
CA ILE A 269 -19.15 1.68 0.78
C ILE A 269 -19.33 0.26 1.31
N TYR A 270 -19.04 0.05 2.59
CA TYR A 270 -19.11 -1.27 3.23
C TYR A 270 -20.06 -1.26 4.40
N THR A 271 -20.73 -2.39 4.60
CA THR A 271 -21.59 -2.66 5.74
C THR A 271 -21.36 -4.06 6.28
N LEU A 272 -21.55 -4.24 7.56
CA LEU A 272 -21.56 -5.56 8.20
C LEU A 272 -22.97 -5.97 8.68
N ALA A 273 -23.99 -5.22 8.24
CA ALA A 273 -25.39 -5.51 8.55
C ALA A 273 -25.86 -6.93 8.19
N PRO A 274 -25.42 -7.56 7.07
CA PRO A 274 -25.78 -8.95 6.82
C PRO A 274 -25.24 -9.92 7.88
N ILE A 275 -24.04 -9.69 8.39
CA ILE A 275 -23.45 -10.48 9.47
C ILE A 275 -24.21 -10.21 10.77
N GLN A 276 -24.46 -8.94 11.06
CA GLN A 276 -25.16 -8.53 12.29
C GLN A 276 -26.57 -9.13 12.37
N ARG A 277 -27.36 -9.06 11.29
CA ARG A 277 -28.73 -9.59 11.26
C ARG A 277 -28.83 -11.11 11.31
N GLN A 278 -27.85 -11.83 10.78
CA GLN A 278 -27.90 -13.29 10.71
C GLN A 278 -27.09 -13.97 11.83
N GLY A 279 -26.20 -13.21 12.51
CA GLY A 279 -25.38 -13.74 13.60
C GLY A 279 -24.64 -15.02 13.19
N THR A 280 -24.77 -16.07 13.99
CA THR A 280 -24.18 -17.40 13.73
C THR A 280 -24.70 -18.10 12.48
N GLY A 281 -25.83 -17.65 11.94
CA GLY A 281 -26.41 -18.17 10.68
C GLY A 281 -25.73 -17.63 9.44
N PHE A 282 -24.97 -16.53 9.54
CA PHE A 282 -24.33 -15.92 8.39
C PHE A 282 -23.30 -16.87 7.73
N ARG A 283 -23.43 -17.01 6.42
CA ARG A 283 -22.48 -17.75 5.56
C ARG A 283 -22.27 -16.96 4.28
N PHE A 284 -21.03 -16.86 3.84
CA PHE A 284 -20.73 -16.35 2.51
C PHE A 284 -21.22 -17.32 1.43
N ASN A 285 -21.98 -16.81 0.49
CA ASN A 285 -22.32 -17.53 -0.74
C ASN A 285 -21.20 -17.30 -1.76
N HIS A 286 -20.49 -18.36 -2.13
CA HIS A 286 -19.44 -18.36 -3.16
C HIS A 286 -19.68 -19.42 -4.24
N ALA A 287 -20.84 -20.11 -4.25
CA ALA A 287 -21.12 -21.21 -5.16
C ALA A 287 -21.13 -20.83 -6.65
N TRP A 288 -21.18 -19.55 -6.96
CA TRP A 288 -21.12 -19.01 -8.32
C TRP A 288 -19.68 -18.88 -8.86
N ASP A 289 -18.68 -18.91 -8.00
CA ASP A 289 -17.26 -18.77 -8.34
C ASP A 289 -16.54 -20.10 -8.05
N PRO A 290 -16.26 -20.90 -9.09
CA PRO A 290 -15.60 -22.20 -8.92
C PRO A 290 -14.15 -22.10 -8.43
N ASP A 291 -13.51 -20.94 -8.61
CA ASP A 291 -12.12 -20.72 -8.19
C ASP A 291 -12.04 -20.34 -6.70
N THR A 292 -13.17 -20.11 -6.03
CA THR A 292 -13.23 -19.81 -4.60
C THR A 292 -13.63 -21.04 -3.79
N ASN A 293 -12.67 -21.62 -3.05
CA ASN A 293 -12.90 -22.79 -2.22
C ASN A 293 -13.61 -22.46 -0.90
N ALA A 294 -13.33 -21.30 -0.29
CA ALA A 294 -13.94 -20.88 0.97
C ALA A 294 -13.79 -19.38 1.23
N ILE A 295 -14.75 -18.82 2.00
CA ILE A 295 -14.65 -17.49 2.61
C ILE A 295 -15.00 -17.63 4.10
N LEU A 296 -14.01 -17.42 4.97
CA LEU A 296 -14.12 -17.65 6.42
C LEU A 296 -14.02 -16.33 7.19
N VAL A 297 -14.84 -16.14 8.22
CA VAL A 297 -14.68 -15.03 9.16
C VAL A 297 -13.66 -15.42 10.23
N LYS A 298 -12.43 -14.91 10.12
CA LYS A 298 -11.29 -15.27 10.98
C LYS A 298 -11.17 -14.40 12.22
N GLU A 299 -11.66 -13.18 12.15
CA GLU A 299 -11.62 -12.23 13.26
C GLU A 299 -12.84 -11.32 13.17
N ILE A 300 -13.45 -11.06 14.30
CA ILE A 300 -14.54 -10.10 14.46
C ILE A 300 -14.25 -9.20 15.65
N GLN A 301 -14.48 -7.90 15.52
CA GLN A 301 -14.45 -6.95 16.63
C GLN A 301 -15.79 -6.27 16.78
N ILE A 302 -16.28 -6.25 18.03
CA ILE A 302 -17.54 -5.65 18.42
C ILE A 302 -17.32 -4.64 19.54
N ASP A 303 -18.21 -3.66 19.64
CA ASP A 303 -18.36 -2.72 20.76
C ASP A 303 -19.81 -2.22 20.85
N GLU A 304 -20.11 -1.35 21.82
CA GLU A 304 -21.44 -0.74 21.99
C GLU A 304 -21.73 0.41 21.00
N GLY A 305 -20.75 0.74 20.15
CA GLY A 305 -20.88 1.88 19.25
C GLY A 305 -20.63 3.24 19.91
N GLU A 306 -21.16 4.27 19.27
CA GLU A 306 -21.10 5.65 19.73
C GLU A 306 -22.46 6.02 20.31
N HIS A 307 -22.47 6.58 21.52
CA HIS A 307 -23.68 7.03 22.17
C HIS A 307 -23.61 8.54 22.39
N GLU A 308 -24.71 9.25 22.16
CA GLU A 308 -24.81 10.65 22.49
C GLU A 308 -25.36 10.81 23.92
N VAL A 309 -24.57 11.45 24.79
CA VAL A 309 -24.96 11.75 26.15
C VAL A 309 -24.73 13.24 26.38
N GLU A 310 -25.80 13.95 26.70
CA GLU A 310 -25.78 15.41 26.97
C GLU A 310 -25.14 16.22 25.83
N GLY A 311 -25.44 15.89 24.57
CA GLY A 311 -24.89 16.56 23.39
C GLY A 311 -23.40 16.26 23.12
N LYS A 312 -22.81 15.26 23.78
CA LYS A 312 -21.44 14.81 23.57
C LYS A 312 -21.44 13.37 23.12
N VAL A 313 -20.66 13.11 22.04
CA VAL A 313 -20.41 11.75 21.58
C VAL A 313 -19.51 11.04 22.59
N ARG A 314 -19.97 9.93 23.12
CA ARG A 314 -19.19 9.00 23.94
C ARG A 314 -18.93 7.74 23.15
N TYR A 315 -17.70 7.28 23.22
CA TYR A 315 -17.26 6.02 22.60
C TYR A 315 -17.47 4.86 23.60
N SER A 316 -17.66 3.66 23.05
CA SER A 316 -17.71 2.46 23.88
C SER A 316 -16.45 2.37 24.77
N PRO A 317 -16.60 2.08 26.07
CA PRO A 317 -15.46 1.94 26.98
C PRO A 317 -14.68 0.64 26.76
N TRP A 318 -15.23 -0.28 25.97
CA TRP A 318 -14.63 -1.57 25.67
C TRP A 318 -14.82 -1.96 24.20
N ALA A 319 -13.96 -2.85 23.75
CA ALA A 319 -14.12 -3.56 22.48
C ALA A 319 -13.65 -4.99 22.66
N MET A 320 -14.46 -5.96 22.20
CA MET A 320 -14.09 -7.37 22.18
C MET A 320 -13.63 -7.78 20.80
N THR A 321 -12.48 -8.46 20.73
CA THR A 321 -11.97 -9.02 19.49
C THR A 321 -11.84 -10.53 19.64
N VAL A 322 -12.54 -11.28 18.79
CA VAL A 322 -12.50 -12.74 18.78
C VAL A 322 -11.84 -13.21 17.49
N ARG A 323 -10.99 -14.20 17.63
CA ARG A 323 -10.30 -14.89 16.53
C ARG A 323 -10.59 -16.36 16.57
N ASP A 324 -10.79 -16.94 15.39
CA ASP A 324 -10.99 -18.38 15.24
C ASP A 324 -10.47 -18.89 13.90
N SER A 325 -10.03 -20.13 13.87
CA SER A 325 -9.50 -20.74 12.65
C SER A 325 -10.58 -21.18 11.67
N GLN A 326 -11.83 -21.28 12.09
CA GLN A 326 -12.97 -21.68 11.25
C GLN A 326 -14.02 -20.59 11.15
N ASN A 327 -14.57 -20.10 12.28
CA ASN A 327 -15.62 -19.10 12.28
C ASN A 327 -15.64 -18.28 13.58
N ALA A 328 -15.09 -17.06 13.51
CA ALA A 328 -15.01 -16.16 14.66
C ALA A 328 -16.41 -15.69 15.17
N ILE A 329 -17.46 -15.74 14.34
CA ILE A 329 -18.83 -15.40 14.77
C ILE A 329 -19.35 -16.48 15.73
N VAL A 330 -19.21 -17.73 15.35
CA VAL A 330 -19.61 -18.88 16.20
C VAL A 330 -18.82 -18.83 17.51
N ARG A 331 -17.52 -18.62 17.41
CA ARG A 331 -16.65 -18.54 18.60
C ARG A 331 -17.02 -17.37 19.52
N LEU A 332 -17.45 -16.24 18.95
CA LEU A 332 -17.91 -15.09 19.73
C LEU A 332 -19.13 -15.46 20.59
N VAL A 333 -20.15 -16.11 19.99
CA VAL A 333 -21.35 -16.53 20.73
C VAL A 333 -21.07 -17.62 21.77
N GLU A 334 -20.12 -18.54 21.49
CA GLU A 334 -19.67 -19.51 22.50
C GLU A 334 -19.01 -18.85 23.73
N LEU A 335 -18.27 -17.76 23.51
CA LEU A 335 -17.60 -17.01 24.60
C LEU A 335 -18.53 -16.05 25.33
N ALA A 336 -19.56 -15.54 24.67
CA ALA A 336 -20.54 -14.62 25.20
C ALA A 336 -21.94 -15.05 24.73
N PRO A 337 -22.54 -16.07 25.35
CA PRO A 337 -23.83 -16.63 24.93
C PRO A 337 -25.00 -15.63 24.99
N ASP A 338 -24.90 -14.67 25.89
CA ASP A 338 -25.94 -13.64 26.11
C ASP A 338 -25.77 -12.42 25.18
N ILE A 339 -24.88 -12.51 24.20
CA ILE A 339 -24.59 -11.40 23.30
C ILE A 339 -25.77 -11.15 22.34
N ASP A 340 -26.27 -9.92 22.38
CA ASP A 340 -27.26 -9.45 21.40
C ASP A 340 -26.55 -8.63 20.31
N PHE A 341 -26.64 -9.11 19.06
CA PHE A 341 -26.04 -8.39 17.94
C PHE A 341 -26.80 -7.11 17.58
N ASP A 342 -28.05 -6.93 18.03
CA ASP A 342 -28.84 -5.72 17.78
C ASP A 342 -28.37 -4.55 18.68
N ASP A 343 -27.83 -4.85 19.86
CA ASP A 343 -27.32 -3.88 20.82
C ASP A 343 -25.84 -3.52 20.58
N LEU A 344 -25.16 -4.22 19.67
CA LEU A 344 -23.73 -4.08 19.47
C LEU A 344 -23.40 -3.67 18.04
N ARG A 345 -22.31 -2.94 17.88
CA ARG A 345 -21.75 -2.61 16.58
C ARG A 345 -20.61 -3.57 16.24
N ILE A 346 -20.65 -4.14 15.04
CA ILE A 346 -19.48 -4.81 14.49
C ILE A 346 -18.55 -3.76 13.87
N ASN A 347 -17.40 -3.53 14.49
CA ASN A 347 -16.42 -2.53 14.05
C ASN A 347 -15.71 -2.96 12.76
N TYR A 348 -15.29 -4.22 12.71
CA TYR A 348 -14.68 -4.80 11.54
C TYR A 348 -14.72 -6.32 11.58
N VAL A 349 -14.51 -6.90 10.42
CA VAL A 349 -14.22 -8.33 10.28
C VAL A 349 -12.93 -8.52 9.49
N LYS A 350 -12.20 -9.62 9.76
CA LYS A 350 -11.18 -10.15 8.84
C LYS A 350 -11.71 -11.43 8.21
N LEU A 351 -11.70 -11.44 6.91
CA LEU A 351 -12.13 -12.53 6.06
C LEU A 351 -10.90 -13.23 5.49
N GLU A 352 -10.88 -14.55 5.48
CA GLU A 352 -9.91 -15.34 4.72
C GLU A 352 -10.59 -15.87 3.48
N PHE A 353 -10.18 -15.38 2.33
CA PHE A 353 -10.55 -15.92 1.02
C PHE A 353 -9.55 -17.01 0.64
N ARG A 354 -10.05 -18.13 0.12
CA ARG A 354 -9.22 -19.23 -0.39
C ARG A 354 -9.54 -19.41 -1.87
N PHE A 355 -8.61 -18.98 -2.70
CA PHE A 355 -8.71 -19.12 -4.14
C PHE A 355 -7.85 -20.26 -4.65
N GLU A 356 -8.31 -20.95 -5.68
CA GLU A 356 -7.51 -21.90 -6.42
C GLU A 356 -7.02 -21.25 -7.72
N SER A 357 -5.71 -21.20 -7.92
CA SER A 357 -5.15 -20.66 -9.15
C SER A 357 -3.85 -21.38 -9.49
N GLY A 358 -3.70 -21.85 -10.74
CA GLY A 358 -2.53 -22.59 -11.18
C GLY A 358 -2.27 -23.88 -10.40
N GLY A 359 -3.34 -24.55 -9.92
CA GLY A 359 -3.25 -25.78 -9.14
C GLY A 359 -2.73 -25.59 -7.71
N ARG A 360 -2.81 -24.35 -7.17
CA ARG A 360 -2.39 -24.02 -5.81
C ARG A 360 -3.47 -23.21 -5.09
N GLU A 361 -3.62 -23.46 -3.80
CA GLU A 361 -4.49 -22.67 -2.93
C GLU A 361 -3.75 -21.37 -2.52
N HIS A 362 -4.41 -20.23 -2.76
CA HIS A 362 -3.97 -18.90 -2.34
C HIS A 362 -4.89 -18.38 -1.24
N LYS A 363 -4.31 -17.99 -0.09
CA LYS A 363 -5.04 -17.43 1.04
C LYS A 363 -4.86 -15.92 1.10
N VAL A 364 -5.98 -15.20 1.04
CA VAL A 364 -5.98 -13.74 1.09
C VAL A 364 -6.76 -13.28 2.29
N ILE A 365 -6.11 -12.53 3.17
CA ILE A 365 -6.76 -11.93 4.34
C ILE A 365 -7.25 -10.53 3.98
N VAL A 366 -8.54 -10.31 4.13
CA VAL A 366 -9.22 -9.05 3.85
C VAL A 366 -9.82 -8.51 5.14
N LYS A 367 -9.40 -7.32 5.57
CA LYS A 367 -10.07 -6.61 6.66
C LYS A 367 -11.10 -5.66 6.09
N VAL A 368 -12.37 -5.84 6.45
CA VAL A 368 -13.45 -4.91 6.10
C VAL A 368 -13.86 -4.14 7.34
N LYS A 369 -13.73 -2.82 7.26
CA LYS A 369 -14.12 -1.90 8.33
C LYS A 369 -15.07 -0.83 7.75
N PRO A 370 -16.37 -0.89 8.06
CA PRO A 370 -17.30 0.17 7.68
C PRO A 370 -16.85 1.55 8.20
N PRO A 371 -17.21 2.63 7.55
CA PRO A 371 -18.06 2.64 6.36
C PRO A 371 -17.31 2.43 5.04
N ASN A 372 -15.98 2.65 4.95
CA ASN A 372 -15.29 2.80 3.68
C ASN A 372 -13.85 2.28 3.64
N ILE A 373 -13.49 1.34 4.49
CA ILE A 373 -12.14 0.76 4.50
C ILE A 373 -12.20 -0.74 4.21
N ALA A 374 -11.41 -1.17 3.21
CA ALA A 374 -11.08 -2.56 2.99
C ALA A 374 -9.58 -2.72 2.65
N SER A 375 -8.97 -3.83 3.10
CA SER A 375 -7.51 -4.01 3.09
C SER A 375 -7.03 -5.04 2.07
N PHE A 376 -7.56 -5.02 0.88
CA PHE A 376 -7.20 -6.00 -0.17
C PHE A 376 -6.76 -5.35 -1.49
N ARG A 377 -6.65 -4.01 -1.53
CA ARG A 377 -6.30 -3.26 -2.75
C ARG A 377 -4.93 -3.62 -3.28
N ASN A 378 -4.83 -3.59 -4.62
CA ASN A 378 -3.64 -4.00 -5.36
C ASN A 378 -3.26 -5.48 -5.17
N HIS A 379 -4.26 -6.35 -5.03
CA HIS A 379 -4.10 -7.79 -4.97
C HIS A 379 -4.53 -8.45 -6.28
N ALA A 380 -3.87 -9.54 -6.69
CA ALA A 380 -4.22 -10.28 -7.91
C ALA A 380 -5.69 -10.72 -7.96
N PHE A 381 -6.31 -10.96 -6.79
CA PHE A 381 -7.71 -11.37 -6.66
C PHE A 381 -8.66 -10.21 -6.30
N GLU A 382 -8.24 -8.94 -6.49
CA GLU A 382 -9.05 -7.77 -6.09
C GLU A 382 -10.44 -7.80 -6.70
N LYS A 383 -10.55 -8.07 -8.00
CA LYS A 383 -11.85 -8.11 -8.71
C LYS A 383 -12.80 -9.17 -8.14
N GLN A 384 -12.28 -10.38 -7.91
CA GLN A 384 -13.07 -11.48 -7.34
C GLN A 384 -13.51 -11.18 -5.90
N ILE A 385 -12.60 -10.64 -5.07
CA ILE A 385 -12.90 -10.22 -3.69
C ILE A 385 -14.03 -9.18 -3.67
N LEU A 386 -13.95 -8.16 -4.52
CA LEU A 386 -14.99 -7.13 -4.63
C LEU A 386 -16.34 -7.71 -5.00
N GLU A 387 -16.38 -8.59 -5.99
CA GLU A 387 -17.60 -9.25 -6.42
C GLU A 387 -18.21 -10.12 -5.31
N HIS A 388 -17.39 -10.88 -4.58
CA HIS A 388 -17.87 -11.64 -3.42
C HIS A 388 -18.44 -10.73 -2.33
N LEU A 389 -17.78 -9.63 -2.00
CA LEU A 389 -18.29 -8.67 -1.00
C LEU A 389 -19.61 -8.05 -1.45
N GLU A 390 -19.77 -7.74 -2.73
CA GLU A 390 -20.98 -7.14 -3.28
C GLU A 390 -22.14 -8.13 -3.30
N ARG A 391 -21.95 -9.35 -3.82
CA ARG A 391 -22.99 -10.39 -3.88
C ARG A 391 -23.46 -10.88 -2.50
N ASN A 392 -22.61 -10.72 -1.48
CA ASN A 392 -22.98 -11.05 -0.10
C ASN A 392 -23.47 -9.82 0.69
N GLY A 393 -23.69 -8.68 0.04
CA GLY A 393 -24.23 -7.47 0.63
C GLY A 393 -23.30 -6.76 1.63
N ILE A 394 -22.01 -7.10 1.61
CA ILE A 394 -20.98 -6.45 2.45
C ILE A 394 -20.47 -5.18 1.78
N ARG A 395 -20.35 -5.15 0.44
CA ARG A 395 -20.10 -3.96 -0.34
C ARG A 395 -21.41 -3.48 -0.95
N LEU A 396 -21.70 -2.19 -0.70
CA LEU A 396 -22.93 -1.59 -1.20
C LEU A 396 -22.79 -1.23 -2.68
N THR A 397 -23.76 -1.68 -3.49
CA THR A 397 -23.95 -1.16 -4.82
C THR A 397 -24.41 0.29 -4.73
N ARG A 398 -23.97 1.10 -5.67
CA ARG A 398 -24.41 2.50 -5.73
C ARG A 398 -25.92 2.53 -5.97
N GLN A 399 -26.64 3.19 -5.07
CA GLN A 399 -28.04 3.52 -5.36
C GLN A 399 -28.07 4.68 -6.34
N PRO A 400 -28.83 4.59 -7.43
CA PRO A 400 -29.03 5.74 -8.32
C PRO A 400 -29.59 6.89 -7.48
N VAL A 401 -28.98 8.06 -7.61
CA VAL A 401 -29.54 9.29 -7.01
C VAL A 401 -30.92 9.50 -7.64
N THR A 402 -31.97 9.18 -6.91
CA THR A 402 -33.32 9.55 -7.28
C THR A 402 -33.38 11.06 -7.17
N THR A 403 -33.20 11.78 -8.27
CA THR A 403 -33.54 13.19 -8.38
C THR A 403 -35.03 13.25 -8.04
N ALA A 404 -35.35 13.72 -6.84
CA ALA A 404 -36.71 14.10 -6.51
C ALA A 404 -37.08 15.20 -7.51
N VAL A 405 -37.86 14.84 -8.52
CA VAL A 405 -38.52 15.83 -9.38
C VAL A 405 -39.45 16.56 -8.43
N ALA A 406 -39.09 17.79 -8.09
CA ALA A 406 -40.00 18.69 -7.42
C ALA A 406 -41.20 18.84 -8.38
N ALA A 407 -42.33 18.24 -7.99
CA ALA A 407 -43.61 18.54 -8.64
C ALA A 407 -43.98 19.95 -8.22
N GLU A 408 -44.00 20.86 -9.21
CA GLU A 408 -44.65 22.13 -9.09
C GLU A 408 -46.19 21.97 -8.96
#